data_84fec126ddcb5497bab2066129ab61e8
#
_entry.id   84fec126ddcb5497bab2066129ab61e8
#
_cell.length_a   1.000
_cell.length_b   1.000
_cell.length_c   1.000
_cell.angle_alpha   90.00
_cell.angle_beta   90.00
_cell.angle_gamma   90.00
#
_symmetry.space_group_name_H-M   'P 1'
#
loop_
_entity.id
_entity.type
_entity.pdbx_description
1 polymer ?
#
loop_
_entity_poly.entity_id
_entity_poly.type
_entity_poly.pdbx_seq_one_letter_code
_entity_poly.pdbx_strand_id
1 'polypeptide(L)'
;MLDANLADRKVVQYVMNRFGIHAKHRLGQNFLIRPDVVAAIAEAAELSDGTPVMEIGAGIGTLTQALAETGADVTAFELDQSLKRVLDHTLEHYKNIHIIYEDVLKADLKTILGERDWHCAANLPYYVTTPILLTLIQSGLPISLFVFMMQKEVADRILAAPGSKDYGALTLAVQFDCTAERVIDIPPTAFIPRPQVTSTVLKIRRRERPAVEVKDRKLFFSLVKMGFGQRRKVFTNAMKAGGISADMVKAILEKADIDGSRRGETFSMEEYGRMADGWYELIHE
;
A
#
# COMPACT_ATOMS: atom_id res chain seq x y z
N MET A 1 -24.08 19.76 -12.89
CA MET A 1 -23.24 18.68 -13.45
C MET A 1 -23.67 17.32 -12.85
N LEU A 2 -24.99 17.11 -12.77
CA LEU A 2 -25.59 16.01 -12.00
C LEU A 2 -25.16 14.59 -12.42
N ASP A 3 -24.64 14.38 -13.63
CA ASP A 3 -24.26 13.06 -14.15
C ASP A 3 -22.89 13.04 -14.86
N ALA A 4 -22.02 13.98 -14.55
CA ALA A 4 -20.73 14.06 -15.22
C ALA A 4 -19.72 13.11 -14.56
N ASN A 5 -19.13 12.19 -15.33
CA ASN A 5 -18.07 11.32 -14.85
C ASN A 5 -16.79 12.13 -14.60
N LEU A 6 -16.40 12.24 -13.33
CA LEU A 6 -15.21 12.99 -12.90
C LEU A 6 -13.89 12.39 -13.38
N ALA A 7 -13.90 11.21 -14.01
CA ALA A 7 -12.75 10.63 -14.70
C ALA A 7 -12.70 10.99 -16.20
N ASP A 8 -13.72 11.67 -16.76
CA ASP A 8 -13.66 12.14 -18.14
C ASP A 8 -12.68 13.31 -18.26
N ARG A 9 -11.79 13.23 -19.23
CA ARG A 9 -10.74 14.23 -19.45
C ARG A 9 -11.28 15.65 -19.57
N LYS A 10 -12.41 15.84 -20.29
CA LYS A 10 -13.01 17.17 -20.49
C LYS A 10 -13.60 17.70 -19.18
N VAL A 11 -14.20 16.82 -18.38
CA VAL A 11 -14.75 17.16 -17.07
C VAL A 11 -13.63 17.55 -16.10
N VAL A 12 -12.55 16.76 -16.03
CA VAL A 12 -11.37 17.11 -15.22
C VAL A 12 -10.82 18.47 -15.61
N GLN A 13 -10.61 18.72 -16.91
CA GLN A 13 -10.11 20.02 -17.39
C GLN A 13 -11.07 21.17 -17.08
N TYR A 14 -12.37 20.96 -17.23
CA TYR A 14 -13.37 21.97 -16.86
C TYR A 14 -13.32 22.29 -15.37
N VAL A 15 -13.29 21.28 -14.49
CA VAL A 15 -13.19 21.46 -13.03
C VAL A 15 -11.90 22.20 -12.66
N MET A 16 -10.77 21.79 -13.22
CA MET A 16 -9.49 22.47 -12.96
C MET A 16 -9.54 23.96 -13.37
N ASN A 17 -10.06 24.26 -14.56
CA ASN A 17 -10.16 25.65 -15.04
C ASN A 17 -11.15 26.48 -14.21
N ARG A 18 -12.33 25.93 -13.91
CA ARG A 18 -13.40 26.63 -13.15
C ARG A 18 -12.94 27.03 -11.75
N PHE A 19 -12.17 26.17 -11.09
CA PHE A 19 -11.72 26.39 -9.71
C PHE A 19 -10.28 26.88 -9.61
N GLY A 20 -9.60 27.14 -10.74
CA GLY A 20 -8.21 27.59 -10.75
C GLY A 20 -7.24 26.56 -10.15
N ILE A 21 -7.52 25.25 -10.33
CA ILE A 21 -6.70 24.19 -9.76
C ILE A 21 -5.46 23.99 -10.61
N HIS A 22 -4.33 24.08 -9.95
CA HIS A 22 -3.04 23.70 -10.50
C HIS A 22 -2.49 22.54 -9.68
N ALA A 23 -2.13 21.45 -10.36
CA ALA A 23 -1.54 20.30 -9.69
C ALA A 23 -0.28 20.71 -8.91
N LYS A 24 -0.29 20.47 -7.60
CA LYS A 24 0.82 20.84 -6.72
C LYS A 24 1.91 19.78 -6.81
N HIS A 25 2.99 20.07 -7.51
CA HIS A 25 4.12 19.15 -7.68
C HIS A 25 4.67 18.62 -6.35
N ARG A 26 4.72 19.48 -5.32
CA ARG A 26 5.15 19.08 -3.96
C ARG A 26 4.25 18.04 -3.29
N LEU A 27 2.99 17.96 -3.70
CA LEU A 27 2.01 16.96 -3.24
C LEU A 27 1.90 15.78 -4.21
N GLY A 28 2.69 15.77 -5.31
CA GLY A 28 2.67 14.70 -6.30
C GLY A 28 1.31 14.47 -6.96
N GLN A 29 0.47 15.51 -7.06
CA GLN A 29 -0.89 15.40 -7.59
C GLN A 29 -0.88 15.06 -9.08
N ASN A 30 -1.53 13.95 -9.43
CA ASN A 30 -1.79 13.51 -10.79
C ASN A 30 -3.25 13.07 -10.87
N PHE A 31 -4.08 13.85 -11.55
CA PHE A 31 -5.51 13.58 -11.66
C PHE A 31 -5.76 12.54 -12.75
N LEU A 32 -6.46 11.48 -12.40
CA LEU A 32 -6.80 10.39 -13.30
C LEU A 32 -7.91 10.85 -14.27
N ILE A 33 -7.72 10.56 -15.58
CA ILE A 33 -8.60 11.01 -16.67
C ILE A 33 -9.06 9.83 -17.55
N ARG A 34 -9.27 8.67 -16.94
CA ARG A 34 -9.65 7.41 -17.59
C ARG A 34 -10.76 6.74 -16.79
N PRO A 35 -12.02 6.83 -17.24
CA PRO A 35 -13.17 6.20 -16.58
C PRO A 35 -13.03 4.69 -16.40
N ASP A 36 -12.48 4.01 -17.40
CA ASP A 36 -12.24 2.56 -17.34
C ASP A 36 -11.25 2.14 -16.24
N VAL A 37 -10.23 2.95 -15.99
CA VAL A 37 -9.28 2.71 -14.89
C VAL A 37 -9.94 2.90 -13.53
N VAL A 38 -10.73 3.98 -13.38
CA VAL A 38 -11.46 4.26 -12.14
C VAL A 38 -12.47 3.16 -11.84
N ALA A 39 -13.19 2.69 -12.88
CA ALA A 39 -14.11 1.56 -12.76
C ALA A 39 -13.39 0.28 -12.32
N ALA A 40 -12.21 -0.03 -12.89
CA ALA A 40 -11.41 -1.18 -12.50
C ALA A 40 -10.94 -1.11 -11.03
N ILE A 41 -10.63 0.10 -10.51
CA ILE A 41 -10.29 0.28 -9.10
C ILE A 41 -11.51 0.02 -8.21
N ALA A 42 -12.67 0.59 -8.56
CA ALA A 42 -13.92 0.39 -7.80
C ALA A 42 -14.38 -1.07 -7.80
N GLU A 43 -14.27 -1.76 -8.94
CA GLU A 43 -14.56 -3.20 -9.05
C GLU A 43 -13.61 -4.04 -8.19
N ALA A 44 -12.29 -3.76 -8.26
CA ALA A 44 -11.29 -4.47 -7.45
C ALA A 44 -11.48 -4.26 -5.94
N ALA A 45 -12.12 -3.15 -5.54
CA ALA A 45 -12.43 -2.86 -4.13
C ALA A 45 -13.58 -3.71 -3.56
N GLU A 46 -14.29 -4.50 -4.38
CA GLU A 46 -15.34 -5.45 -3.97
C GLU A 46 -16.40 -4.80 -3.05
N LEU A 47 -16.88 -3.63 -3.46
CA LEU A 47 -17.83 -2.86 -2.68
C LEU A 47 -19.28 -3.25 -3.00
N SER A 48 -20.12 -3.10 -1.99
CA SER A 48 -21.58 -3.23 -2.07
C SER A 48 -22.24 -2.15 -1.23
N ASP A 49 -23.56 -2.08 -1.29
CA ASP A 49 -24.34 -1.11 -0.52
C ASP A 49 -24.00 -1.17 0.98
N GLY A 50 -23.64 -0.03 1.56
CA GLY A 50 -23.23 0.12 2.97
C GLY A 50 -21.87 -0.46 3.35
N THR A 51 -21.05 -0.98 2.39
CA THR A 51 -19.68 -1.40 2.67
C THR A 51 -18.85 -0.17 3.07
N PRO A 52 -18.18 -0.15 4.24
CA PRO A 52 -17.34 0.97 4.60
C PRO A 52 -16.04 0.94 3.80
N VAL A 53 -15.77 2.04 3.10
CA VAL A 53 -14.53 2.21 2.33
C VAL A 53 -13.82 3.49 2.72
N MET A 54 -12.52 3.38 3.01
CA MET A 54 -11.63 4.50 3.24
C MET A 54 -10.91 4.85 1.94
N GLU A 55 -11.05 6.08 1.47
CA GLU A 55 -10.23 6.60 0.40
C GLU A 55 -9.13 7.49 0.94
N ILE A 56 -7.91 7.38 0.39
CA ILE A 56 -6.80 8.25 0.75
C ILE A 56 -6.40 9.08 -0.47
N GLY A 57 -6.58 10.42 -0.33
CA GLY A 57 -6.31 11.38 -1.40
C GLY A 57 -7.49 11.56 -2.34
N ALA A 58 -8.57 12.17 -1.85
CA ALA A 58 -9.79 12.40 -2.64
C ALA A 58 -9.54 13.24 -3.91
N GLY A 59 -8.56 14.15 -3.89
CA GLY A 59 -8.24 15.01 -5.02
C GLY A 59 -9.41 15.89 -5.44
N ILE A 60 -9.88 15.73 -6.67
CA ILE A 60 -11.08 16.42 -7.17
C ILE A 60 -12.36 15.56 -7.09
N GLY A 61 -12.28 14.41 -6.41
CA GLY A 61 -13.42 13.51 -6.22
C GLY A 61 -13.54 12.40 -7.25
N THR A 62 -12.56 12.20 -8.12
CA THR A 62 -12.63 11.25 -9.24
C THR A 62 -12.85 9.81 -8.79
N LEU A 63 -12.04 9.30 -7.87
CA LEU A 63 -12.19 7.96 -7.32
C LEU A 63 -13.34 7.93 -6.30
N THR A 64 -13.47 8.97 -5.49
CA THR A 64 -14.55 9.13 -4.50
C THR A 64 -15.93 8.94 -5.13
N GLN A 65 -16.18 9.55 -6.30
CA GLN A 65 -17.41 9.38 -7.06
C GLN A 65 -17.67 7.90 -7.39
N ALA A 66 -16.70 7.22 -7.97
CA ALA A 66 -16.88 5.84 -8.39
C ALA A 66 -17.10 4.87 -7.21
N LEU A 67 -16.43 5.12 -6.08
CA LEU A 67 -16.66 4.36 -4.86
C LEU A 67 -18.07 4.60 -4.31
N ALA A 68 -18.54 5.85 -4.30
CA ALA A 68 -19.88 6.20 -3.82
C ALA A 68 -21.00 5.64 -4.69
N GLU A 69 -20.78 5.56 -6.01
CA GLU A 69 -21.73 5.01 -6.99
C GLU A 69 -21.96 3.50 -6.81
N THR A 70 -21.09 2.79 -6.08
CA THR A 70 -21.33 1.38 -5.71
C THR A 70 -22.33 1.23 -4.56
N GLY A 71 -22.78 2.32 -3.92
CA GLY A 71 -23.58 2.31 -2.69
C GLY A 71 -22.76 2.22 -1.41
N ALA A 72 -21.43 2.14 -1.48
CA ALA A 72 -20.56 2.03 -0.31
C ALA A 72 -20.56 3.32 0.54
N ASP A 73 -20.32 3.19 1.85
CA ASP A 73 -20.12 4.30 2.78
C ASP A 73 -18.67 4.81 2.66
N VAL A 74 -18.46 5.93 1.96
CA VAL A 74 -17.11 6.45 1.65
C VAL A 74 -16.65 7.42 2.72
N THR A 75 -15.51 7.15 3.35
CA THR A 75 -14.78 8.13 4.17
C THR A 75 -13.47 8.47 3.44
N ALA A 76 -13.40 9.68 2.89
CA ALA A 76 -12.27 10.13 2.08
C ALA A 76 -11.38 11.11 2.84
N PHE A 77 -10.08 10.86 2.87
CA PHE A 77 -9.08 11.77 3.43
C PHE A 77 -8.47 12.63 2.33
N GLU A 78 -8.38 13.94 2.58
CA GLU A 78 -7.69 14.87 1.69
C GLU A 78 -6.80 15.84 2.50
N LEU A 79 -5.52 15.89 2.13
CA LEU A 79 -4.55 16.75 2.79
C LEU A 79 -4.62 18.21 2.31
N ASP A 80 -4.97 18.40 1.04
CA ASP A 80 -5.02 19.71 0.42
C ASP A 80 -6.36 20.41 0.66
N GLN A 81 -6.45 21.18 1.72
CA GLN A 81 -7.65 21.95 2.07
C GLN A 81 -8.09 22.93 0.96
N SER A 82 -7.20 23.30 0.03
CA SER A 82 -7.62 24.16 -1.11
C SER A 82 -8.58 23.46 -2.06
N LEU A 83 -8.67 22.11 -2.01
CA LEU A 83 -9.61 21.32 -2.80
C LEU A 83 -11.02 21.23 -2.18
N LYS A 84 -11.21 21.75 -0.95
CA LYS A 84 -12.51 21.69 -0.26
C LYS A 84 -13.67 22.20 -1.13
N ARG A 85 -13.53 23.40 -1.70
CA ARG A 85 -14.58 24.01 -2.56
C ARG A 85 -14.88 23.18 -3.81
N VAL A 86 -13.90 22.46 -4.29
CA VAL A 86 -14.05 21.57 -5.45
C VAL A 86 -14.83 20.33 -5.05
N LEU A 87 -14.42 19.66 -3.99
CA LEU A 87 -15.07 18.46 -3.46
C LEU A 87 -16.50 18.74 -3.04
N ASP A 88 -16.75 19.88 -2.35
CA ASP A 88 -18.10 20.33 -1.99
C ASP A 88 -19.00 20.50 -3.26
N HIS A 89 -18.44 20.89 -4.41
CA HIS A 89 -19.18 21.06 -5.65
C HIS A 89 -19.30 19.78 -6.49
N THR A 90 -18.21 19.01 -6.60
CA THR A 90 -18.19 17.80 -7.45
C THR A 90 -18.98 16.64 -6.85
N LEU A 91 -19.08 16.60 -5.52
CA LEU A 91 -19.68 15.51 -4.75
C LEU A 91 -20.98 15.90 -4.02
N GLU A 92 -21.52 17.09 -4.27
CA GLU A 92 -22.69 17.66 -3.54
C GLU A 92 -23.95 16.79 -3.53
N HIS A 93 -24.10 15.88 -4.51
CA HIS A 93 -25.29 15.02 -4.64
C HIS A 93 -25.15 13.66 -3.93
N TYR A 94 -23.95 13.29 -3.51
CA TYR A 94 -23.69 12.03 -2.82
C TYR A 94 -23.86 12.19 -1.31
N LYS A 95 -24.78 11.41 -0.73
CA LYS A 95 -25.06 11.44 0.72
C LYS A 95 -24.26 10.41 1.52
N ASN A 96 -23.63 9.49 0.83
CA ASN A 96 -22.84 8.39 1.37
C ASN A 96 -21.32 8.71 1.37
N ILE A 97 -20.95 10.00 1.32
CA ILE A 97 -19.57 10.47 1.33
C ILE A 97 -19.33 11.34 2.56
N HIS A 98 -18.25 11.04 3.30
CA HIS A 98 -17.71 11.85 4.36
C HIS A 98 -16.26 12.22 4.04
N ILE A 99 -15.93 13.52 4.01
CA ILE A 99 -14.56 13.97 3.69
C ILE A 99 -13.90 14.54 4.94
N ILE A 100 -12.70 14.01 5.24
CA ILE A 100 -11.85 14.43 6.35
C ILE A 100 -10.63 15.15 5.78
N TYR A 101 -10.47 16.43 6.12
CA TYR A 101 -9.36 17.26 5.64
C TYR A 101 -8.17 17.19 6.61
N GLU A 102 -7.51 16.02 6.60
CA GLU A 102 -6.39 15.71 7.50
C GLU A 102 -5.40 14.75 6.85
N ASP A 103 -4.17 14.75 7.37
CA ASP A 103 -3.16 13.74 7.03
C ASP A 103 -3.58 12.38 7.63
N VAL A 104 -3.86 11.40 6.79
CA VAL A 104 -4.28 10.05 7.20
C VAL A 104 -3.31 9.39 8.19
N LEU A 105 -2.01 9.71 8.11
CA LEU A 105 -0.99 9.17 9.03
C LEU A 105 -1.03 9.83 10.42
N LYS A 106 -1.78 10.94 10.58
CA LYS A 106 -1.93 11.68 11.85
C LYS A 106 -3.32 11.54 12.45
N ALA A 107 -4.28 11.14 11.63
CA ALA A 107 -5.65 10.95 12.05
C ALA A 107 -5.77 9.80 13.07
N ASP A 108 -6.72 9.90 14.00
CA ASP A 108 -7.07 8.81 14.90
C ASP A 108 -7.93 7.77 14.16
N LEU A 109 -7.26 7.01 13.28
CA LEU A 109 -7.92 5.99 12.48
C LEU A 109 -8.61 4.92 13.32
N LYS A 110 -8.11 4.64 14.53
CA LYS A 110 -8.74 3.67 15.42
C LYS A 110 -10.14 4.11 15.84
N THR A 111 -10.29 5.37 16.20
CA THR A 111 -11.60 5.94 16.56
C THR A 111 -12.50 6.09 15.33
N ILE A 112 -11.95 6.51 14.17
CA ILE A 112 -12.72 6.74 12.95
C ILE A 112 -13.26 5.43 12.38
N LEU A 113 -12.44 4.38 12.30
CA LEU A 113 -12.81 3.10 11.69
C LEU A 113 -13.61 2.21 12.66
N GLY A 114 -13.38 2.34 13.97
CA GLY A 114 -14.02 1.47 14.96
C GLY A 114 -13.69 0.00 14.74
N GLU A 115 -14.72 -0.87 14.85
CA GLU A 115 -14.55 -2.32 14.73
C GLU A 115 -15.14 -2.91 13.42
N ARG A 116 -15.70 -2.05 12.55
CA ARG A 116 -16.24 -2.52 11.25
C ARG A 116 -15.09 -2.99 10.37
N ASP A 117 -15.35 -3.96 9.49
CA ASP A 117 -14.39 -4.36 8.46
C ASP A 117 -14.41 -3.34 7.33
N TRP A 118 -13.25 -2.76 7.03
CA TRP A 118 -13.08 -1.70 6.05
C TRP A 118 -12.34 -2.20 4.81
N HIS A 119 -12.72 -1.62 3.68
CA HIS A 119 -11.88 -1.63 2.49
C HIS A 119 -11.15 -0.29 2.37
N CYS A 120 -10.01 -0.27 1.69
CA CYS A 120 -9.25 0.96 1.50
C CYS A 120 -8.84 1.09 0.02
N ALA A 121 -9.19 2.21 -0.59
CA ALA A 121 -8.80 2.52 -1.97
C ALA A 121 -7.96 3.79 -2.01
N ALA A 122 -6.96 3.85 -2.90
CA ALA A 122 -6.11 5.03 -2.99
C ALA A 122 -5.45 5.21 -4.35
N ASN A 123 -5.50 6.46 -4.82
CA ASN A 123 -4.69 6.98 -5.90
C ASN A 123 -3.68 7.97 -5.32
N LEU A 124 -2.61 7.46 -4.71
CA LEU A 124 -1.68 8.26 -3.92
C LEU A 124 -0.51 8.81 -4.74
N PRO A 125 0.04 9.96 -4.29
CA PRO A 125 1.37 10.39 -4.72
C PRO A 125 2.40 9.31 -4.45
N TYR A 126 3.26 9.03 -5.43
CA TYR A 126 4.18 7.87 -5.39
C TYR A 126 5.12 7.85 -4.19
N TYR A 127 5.55 9.03 -3.70
CA TYR A 127 6.50 9.11 -2.58
C TYR A 127 5.92 8.73 -1.22
N VAL A 128 4.58 8.74 -1.06
CA VAL A 128 3.90 8.39 0.20
C VAL A 128 3.19 7.02 0.14
N THR A 129 3.02 6.42 -1.03
CA THR A 129 2.25 5.18 -1.21
C THR A 129 2.78 4.04 -0.34
N THR A 130 4.09 3.75 -0.43
CA THR A 130 4.70 2.66 0.34
C THR A 130 4.65 2.89 1.86
N PRO A 131 5.03 4.06 2.40
CA PRO A 131 4.87 4.35 3.82
C PRO A 131 3.44 4.19 4.32
N ILE A 132 2.45 4.73 3.60
CA ILE A 132 1.04 4.62 4.00
C ILE A 132 0.59 3.16 4.00
N LEU A 133 0.84 2.42 2.91
CA LEU A 133 0.46 1.01 2.81
C LEU A 133 1.04 0.18 3.95
N LEU A 134 2.34 0.31 4.22
CA LEU A 134 2.99 -0.45 5.30
C LEU A 134 2.46 -0.06 6.67
N THR A 135 2.22 1.23 6.92
CA THR A 135 1.63 1.69 8.17
C THR A 135 0.24 1.07 8.39
N LEU A 136 -0.61 1.08 7.37
CA LEU A 136 -1.96 0.52 7.47
C LEU A 136 -1.94 -1.01 7.64
N ILE A 137 -1.07 -1.74 6.92
CA ILE A 137 -0.94 -3.19 7.09
C ILE A 137 -0.48 -3.54 8.52
N GLN A 138 0.47 -2.77 9.07
CA GLN A 138 1.09 -3.04 10.38
C GLN A 138 0.30 -2.49 11.57
N SER A 139 -0.67 -1.61 11.33
CA SER A 139 -1.42 -0.90 12.38
C SER A 139 -2.36 -1.78 13.20
N GLY A 140 -2.73 -2.96 12.69
CA GLY A 140 -3.79 -3.79 13.28
C GLY A 140 -5.20 -3.23 13.12
N LEU A 141 -5.39 -2.19 12.28
CA LEU A 141 -6.69 -1.65 11.95
C LEU A 141 -7.55 -2.69 11.19
N PRO A 142 -8.88 -2.65 11.32
CA PRO A 142 -9.80 -3.60 10.70
C PRO A 142 -9.98 -3.30 9.20
N ILE A 143 -8.89 -3.38 8.43
CA ILE A 143 -8.90 -3.19 6.98
C ILE A 143 -8.52 -4.53 6.34
N SER A 144 -9.47 -5.15 5.66
CA SER A 144 -9.31 -6.48 5.04
C SER A 144 -8.81 -6.41 3.60
N LEU A 145 -9.11 -5.32 2.89
CA LEU A 145 -8.79 -5.16 1.47
C LEU A 145 -8.23 -3.77 1.17
N PHE A 146 -7.13 -3.74 0.40
CA PHE A 146 -6.53 -2.51 -0.11
C PHE A 146 -6.46 -2.56 -1.63
N VAL A 147 -6.90 -1.50 -2.29
CA VAL A 147 -6.78 -1.31 -3.75
C VAL A 147 -5.98 -0.04 -4.00
N PHE A 148 -4.68 -0.21 -4.21
CA PHE A 148 -3.75 0.91 -4.27
C PHE A 148 -3.13 1.06 -5.65
N MET A 149 -3.20 2.27 -6.18
CA MET A 149 -2.41 2.65 -7.35
C MET A 149 -1.02 3.14 -6.91
N MET A 150 0.01 2.62 -7.58
CA MET A 150 1.41 2.92 -7.27
C MET A 150 2.28 2.88 -8.53
N GLN A 151 3.54 3.27 -8.42
CA GLN A 151 4.50 3.08 -9.52
C GLN A 151 4.65 1.59 -9.83
N LYS A 152 4.75 1.26 -11.13
CA LYS A 152 4.91 -0.13 -11.58
C LYS A 152 6.09 -0.83 -10.90
N GLU A 153 7.23 -0.16 -10.73
CA GLU A 153 8.39 -0.72 -10.03
C GLU A 153 8.07 -1.15 -8.59
N VAL A 154 7.29 -0.33 -7.87
CA VAL A 154 6.87 -0.66 -6.48
C VAL A 154 5.93 -1.86 -6.48
N ALA A 155 4.99 -1.91 -7.42
CA ALA A 155 4.10 -3.05 -7.59
C ALA A 155 4.87 -4.34 -7.92
N ASP A 156 5.82 -4.27 -8.85
CA ASP A 156 6.67 -5.41 -9.22
C ASP A 156 7.46 -5.94 -8.01
N ARG A 157 7.96 -5.03 -7.15
CA ARG A 157 8.64 -5.43 -5.89
C ARG A 157 7.69 -6.08 -4.88
N ILE A 158 6.44 -5.62 -4.76
CA ILE A 158 5.46 -6.25 -3.87
C ILE A 158 5.11 -7.67 -4.35
N LEU A 159 5.02 -7.87 -5.67
CA LEU A 159 4.64 -9.14 -6.30
C LEU A 159 5.81 -10.11 -6.52
N ALA A 160 7.04 -9.69 -6.22
CA ALA A 160 8.24 -10.44 -6.52
C ALA A 160 8.31 -11.79 -5.78
N ALA A 161 9.02 -12.75 -6.37
CA ALA A 161 9.31 -14.05 -5.77
C ALA A 161 10.79 -14.14 -5.31
N PRO A 162 11.12 -15.01 -4.34
CA PRO A 162 12.49 -15.23 -3.89
C PRO A 162 13.46 -15.46 -5.04
N GLY A 163 14.65 -14.86 -4.98
CA GLY A 163 15.69 -14.97 -6.00
C GLY A 163 15.47 -14.09 -7.23
N SER A 164 14.34 -13.42 -7.37
CA SER A 164 14.13 -12.46 -8.45
C SER A 164 14.82 -11.11 -8.15
N LYS A 165 15.06 -10.33 -9.21
CA LYS A 165 15.72 -9.01 -9.10
C LYS A 165 14.99 -8.04 -8.17
N ASP A 166 13.66 -8.08 -8.20
CA ASP A 166 12.79 -7.14 -7.51
C ASP A 166 12.41 -7.60 -6.09
N TYR A 167 12.76 -8.85 -5.73
CA TYR A 167 12.52 -9.39 -4.40
C TYR A 167 13.29 -8.61 -3.33
N GLY A 168 12.59 -8.26 -2.24
CA GLY A 168 13.17 -7.42 -1.23
C GLY A 168 12.37 -7.35 0.08
N ALA A 169 12.86 -6.50 0.99
CA ALA A 169 12.19 -6.28 2.26
C ALA A 169 10.72 -5.84 2.12
N LEU A 170 10.39 -5.06 1.06
CA LEU A 170 9.02 -4.65 0.78
C LEU A 170 8.13 -5.83 0.42
N THR A 171 8.65 -6.79 -0.36
CA THR A 171 7.94 -8.03 -0.71
C THR A 171 7.53 -8.77 0.56
N LEU A 172 8.49 -9.03 1.44
CA LEU A 172 8.26 -9.75 2.69
C LEU A 172 7.36 -8.97 3.64
N ALA A 173 7.53 -7.63 3.73
CA ALA A 173 6.72 -6.79 4.59
C ALA A 173 5.22 -6.79 4.22
N VAL A 174 4.90 -6.89 2.93
CA VAL A 174 3.51 -6.97 2.46
C VAL A 174 3.01 -8.41 2.47
N GLN A 175 3.77 -9.34 1.87
CA GLN A 175 3.31 -10.72 1.68
C GLN A 175 3.23 -11.53 2.99
N PHE A 176 3.87 -11.08 4.06
CA PHE A 176 3.77 -11.71 5.38
C PHE A 176 2.32 -11.70 5.89
N ASP A 177 1.63 -10.57 5.78
CA ASP A 177 0.26 -10.40 6.28
C ASP A 177 -0.80 -10.38 5.17
N CYS A 178 -0.39 -10.25 3.92
CA CYS A 178 -1.32 -10.05 2.80
C CYS A 178 -0.99 -10.94 1.61
N THR A 179 -2.00 -11.19 0.78
CA THR A 179 -1.82 -11.58 -0.63
C THR A 179 -1.88 -10.33 -1.50
N ALA A 180 -1.24 -10.34 -2.65
CA ALA A 180 -1.30 -9.23 -3.60
C ALA A 180 -1.44 -9.76 -5.02
N GLU A 181 -2.27 -9.08 -5.81
CA GLU A 181 -2.45 -9.37 -7.23
C GLU A 181 -2.50 -8.08 -8.06
N ARG A 182 -2.08 -8.17 -9.31
CA ARG A 182 -2.14 -7.05 -10.25
C ARG A 182 -3.53 -6.97 -10.85
N VAL A 183 -4.13 -5.77 -10.78
CA VAL A 183 -5.41 -5.48 -11.42
C VAL A 183 -5.17 -4.96 -12.85
N ILE A 184 -4.44 -3.83 -12.99
CA ILE A 184 -4.19 -3.19 -14.28
C ILE A 184 -2.91 -2.36 -14.26
N ASP A 185 -2.22 -2.29 -15.40
CA ASP A 185 -1.14 -1.33 -15.66
C ASP A 185 -1.69 -0.09 -16.38
N ILE A 186 -1.27 1.10 -15.94
CA ILE A 186 -1.83 2.38 -16.36
C ILE A 186 -0.72 3.24 -16.96
N PRO A 187 -0.84 3.62 -18.25
CA PRO A 187 0.17 4.46 -18.90
C PRO A 187 0.13 5.90 -18.38
N PRO A 188 1.24 6.65 -18.46
CA PRO A 188 1.30 8.06 -18.05
C PRO A 188 0.24 8.96 -18.70
N THR A 189 -0.23 8.59 -19.89
CA THR A 189 -1.27 9.34 -20.64
C THR A 189 -2.63 9.35 -19.97
N ALA A 190 -2.83 8.51 -18.96
CA ALA A 190 -4.07 8.43 -18.18
C ALA A 190 -4.20 9.54 -17.12
N PHE A 191 -3.23 10.44 -17.02
CA PHE A 191 -3.18 11.45 -15.96
C PHE A 191 -2.97 12.88 -16.48
N ILE A 192 -3.39 13.84 -15.68
CA ILE A 192 -3.09 15.28 -15.81
C ILE A 192 -2.59 15.80 -14.45
N PRO A 193 -1.33 16.32 -14.35
CA PRO A 193 -0.25 16.21 -15.35
C PRO A 193 0.20 14.76 -15.56
N ARG A 194 0.92 14.50 -16.63
CA ARG A 194 1.47 13.15 -16.91
C ARG A 194 2.63 12.84 -15.98
N PRO A 195 2.60 11.72 -15.24
CA PRO A 195 3.79 11.23 -14.53
C PRO A 195 4.86 10.72 -15.50
N GLN A 196 6.07 10.51 -15.00
CA GLN A 196 7.19 10.02 -15.83
C GLN A 196 7.20 8.49 -15.99
N VAL A 197 6.43 7.78 -15.17
CA VAL A 197 6.46 6.31 -15.09
C VAL A 197 5.06 5.72 -15.21
N THR A 198 5.00 4.47 -15.64
CA THR A 198 3.78 3.66 -15.62
C THR A 198 3.34 3.40 -14.18
N SER A 199 2.04 3.46 -13.92
CA SER A 199 1.41 3.06 -12.67
C SER A 199 0.85 1.65 -12.78
N THR A 200 0.60 1.04 -11.65
CA THR A 200 -0.08 -0.25 -11.53
C THR A 200 -1.06 -0.18 -10.37
N VAL A 201 -2.25 -0.73 -10.54
CA VAL A 201 -3.18 -0.99 -9.45
C VAL A 201 -2.93 -2.39 -8.92
N LEU A 202 -2.70 -2.48 -7.63
CA LEU A 202 -2.66 -3.75 -6.89
C LEU A 202 -3.89 -3.86 -6.01
N LYS A 203 -4.44 -5.07 -5.98
CA LYS A 203 -5.40 -5.52 -4.98
C LYS A 203 -4.63 -6.35 -3.95
N ILE A 204 -4.68 -5.91 -2.71
CA ILE A 204 -3.91 -6.45 -1.60
C ILE A 204 -4.90 -6.85 -0.51
N ARG A 205 -5.01 -8.14 -0.23
CA ARG A 205 -5.95 -8.69 0.73
C ARG A 205 -5.24 -9.18 1.99
N ARG A 206 -5.72 -8.78 3.15
CA ARG A 206 -5.20 -9.28 4.42
C ARG A 206 -5.46 -10.78 4.55
N ARG A 207 -4.47 -11.51 5.01
CA ARG A 207 -4.59 -12.94 5.33
C ARG A 207 -5.28 -13.12 6.68
N GLU A 208 -6.01 -14.20 6.85
CA GLU A 208 -6.53 -14.64 8.16
C GLU A 208 -5.40 -15.04 9.11
N ARG A 209 -4.34 -15.63 8.57
CA ARG A 209 -3.09 -15.98 9.27
C ARG A 209 -1.90 -15.49 8.46
N PRO A 210 -0.79 -15.12 9.10
CA PRO A 210 0.43 -14.75 8.39
C PRO A 210 0.88 -15.85 7.44
N ALA A 211 1.60 -15.51 6.37
CA ALA A 211 2.12 -16.48 5.40
C ALA A 211 3.08 -17.50 6.03
N VAL A 212 3.73 -17.12 7.10
CA VAL A 212 4.55 -18.00 7.95
C VAL A 212 4.28 -17.64 9.42
N GLU A 213 4.00 -18.64 10.24
CA GLU A 213 3.90 -18.47 11.70
C GLU A 213 5.31 -18.36 12.28
N VAL A 214 5.53 -17.38 13.14
CA VAL A 214 6.83 -17.15 13.82
C VAL A 214 6.61 -16.83 15.29
N LYS A 215 7.50 -17.27 16.15
CA LYS A 215 7.45 -17.02 17.61
C LYS A 215 7.62 -15.55 17.96
N ASP A 216 8.45 -14.83 17.21
CA ASP A 216 8.65 -13.39 17.37
C ASP A 216 8.74 -12.67 16.01
N ARG A 217 7.72 -11.89 15.71
CA ARG A 217 7.62 -11.07 14.49
C ARG A 217 8.73 -10.02 14.39
N LYS A 218 9.22 -9.48 15.52
CA LYS A 218 10.27 -8.45 15.50
C LYS A 218 11.61 -9.07 15.09
N LEU A 219 11.91 -10.28 15.55
CA LEU A 219 13.11 -11.03 15.14
C LEU A 219 13.05 -11.35 13.64
N PHE A 220 11.89 -11.80 13.12
CA PHE A 220 11.69 -12.03 11.69
C PHE A 220 12.05 -10.80 10.87
N PHE A 221 11.41 -9.65 11.14
CA PHE A 221 11.67 -8.42 10.40
C PHE A 221 13.06 -7.84 10.62
N SER A 222 13.70 -8.12 11.75
CA SER A 222 15.11 -7.77 11.99
C SER A 222 16.04 -8.53 11.05
N LEU A 223 15.84 -9.84 10.88
CA LEU A 223 16.59 -10.66 9.93
C LEU A 223 16.36 -10.21 8.47
N VAL A 224 15.11 -9.92 8.10
CA VAL A 224 14.77 -9.35 6.79
C VAL A 224 15.51 -8.03 6.55
N LYS A 225 15.49 -7.11 7.53
CA LYS A 225 16.21 -5.84 7.44
C LYS A 225 17.72 -6.03 7.26
N MET A 226 18.32 -6.97 7.99
CA MET A 226 19.75 -7.29 7.85
C MET A 226 20.06 -7.86 6.47
N GLY A 227 19.27 -8.83 5.99
CA GLY A 227 19.46 -9.49 4.70
C GLY A 227 19.41 -8.54 3.51
N PHE A 228 18.49 -7.59 3.53
CA PHE A 228 18.31 -6.62 2.45
C PHE A 228 19.07 -5.30 2.64
N GLY A 229 19.55 -5.02 3.85
CA GLY A 229 20.38 -3.84 4.13
C GLY A 229 21.76 -3.91 3.48
N GLN A 230 22.26 -5.12 3.19
CA GLN A 230 23.57 -5.36 2.60
C GLN A 230 23.52 -6.39 1.45
N ARG A 231 22.72 -6.11 0.41
CA ARG A 231 22.43 -7.05 -0.71
C ARG A 231 23.62 -7.75 -1.34
N ARG A 232 24.81 -7.10 -1.39
CA ARG A 232 26.04 -7.68 -2.00
C ARG A 232 26.80 -8.62 -1.08
N LYS A 233 26.47 -8.69 0.22
CA LYS A 233 27.15 -9.55 1.19
C LYS A 233 26.41 -10.86 1.40
N VAL A 234 27.13 -11.91 1.76
CA VAL A 234 26.56 -13.16 2.25
C VAL A 234 25.83 -12.92 3.57
N PHE A 235 24.80 -13.71 3.82
CA PHE A 235 23.88 -13.45 4.93
C PHE A 235 24.54 -13.51 6.30
N THR A 236 25.49 -14.43 6.51
CA THR A 236 26.33 -14.49 7.72
C THR A 236 26.97 -13.14 8.04
N ASN A 237 27.52 -12.45 7.03
CA ASN A 237 28.15 -11.15 7.22
C ASN A 237 27.12 -10.03 7.45
N ALA A 238 25.93 -10.14 6.85
CA ALA A 238 24.85 -9.19 7.07
C ALA A 238 24.32 -9.25 8.51
N MET A 239 24.16 -10.45 9.08
CA MET A 239 23.75 -10.65 10.48
C MET A 239 24.79 -10.10 11.47
N LYS A 240 26.10 -10.38 11.24
CA LYS A 240 27.19 -9.83 12.07
C LYS A 240 27.22 -8.31 12.03
N ALA A 241 27.07 -7.72 10.86
CA ALA A 241 26.98 -6.27 10.70
C ALA A 241 25.72 -5.66 11.35
N GLY A 242 24.68 -6.47 11.51
CA GLY A 242 23.46 -6.14 12.26
C GLY A 242 23.60 -6.24 13.78
N GLY A 243 24.81 -6.60 14.29
CA GLY A 243 25.10 -6.65 15.71
C GLY A 243 24.94 -8.02 16.37
N ILE A 244 24.71 -9.09 15.60
CA ILE A 244 24.64 -10.45 16.13
C ILE A 244 26.07 -11.03 16.24
N SER A 245 26.42 -11.62 17.38
CA SER A 245 27.75 -12.24 17.60
C SER A 245 27.98 -13.39 16.62
N ALA A 246 29.26 -13.68 16.32
CA ALA A 246 29.62 -14.74 15.38
C ALA A 246 29.09 -16.11 15.80
N ASP A 247 29.16 -16.40 17.09
CA ASP A 247 28.70 -17.67 17.66
C ASP A 247 27.18 -17.80 17.60
N MET A 248 26.46 -16.71 17.91
CA MET A 248 25.01 -16.68 17.79
C MET A 248 24.55 -16.81 16.31
N VAL A 249 25.22 -16.15 15.39
CA VAL A 249 24.94 -16.30 13.94
C VAL A 249 25.08 -17.76 13.52
N LYS A 250 26.17 -18.42 13.93
CA LYS A 250 26.40 -19.84 13.63
C LYS A 250 25.28 -20.70 14.22
N ALA A 251 24.94 -20.51 15.49
CA ALA A 251 23.91 -21.29 16.17
C ALA A 251 22.52 -21.12 15.52
N ILE A 252 22.14 -19.88 15.14
CA ILE A 252 20.88 -19.61 14.45
C ILE A 252 20.81 -20.35 13.11
N LEU A 253 21.87 -20.29 12.29
CA LEU A 253 21.91 -20.90 10.97
C LEU A 253 21.90 -22.42 11.05
N GLU A 254 22.63 -23.00 12.00
CA GLU A 254 22.64 -24.46 12.26
C GLU A 254 21.25 -24.93 12.73
N LYS A 255 20.63 -24.23 13.68
CA LYS A 255 19.31 -24.58 14.22
C LYS A 255 18.20 -24.45 13.14
N ALA A 256 18.32 -23.51 12.23
CA ALA A 256 17.38 -23.29 11.14
C ALA A 256 17.62 -24.18 9.89
N ASP A 257 18.73 -24.92 9.86
CA ASP A 257 19.20 -25.66 8.67
C ASP A 257 19.32 -24.74 7.43
N ILE A 258 20.12 -23.67 7.58
CA ILE A 258 20.30 -22.64 6.54
C ILE A 258 21.79 -22.49 6.20
N ASP A 259 22.09 -22.52 4.88
CA ASP A 259 23.40 -22.14 4.34
C ASP A 259 23.59 -20.62 4.39
N GLY A 260 24.32 -20.14 5.36
CA GLY A 260 24.63 -18.72 5.56
C GLY A 260 25.58 -18.11 4.54
N SER A 261 26.13 -18.89 3.60
CA SER A 261 26.92 -18.38 2.47
C SER A 261 26.04 -17.76 1.37
N ARG A 262 24.76 -18.06 1.39
CA ARG A 262 23.76 -17.48 0.49
C ARG A 262 23.53 -16.00 0.82
N ARG A 263 22.93 -15.26 -0.13
CA ARG A 263 22.53 -13.86 0.08
C ARG A 263 21.09 -13.78 0.56
N GLY A 264 20.76 -12.72 1.32
CA GLY A 264 19.41 -12.50 1.87
C GLY A 264 18.31 -12.54 0.85
N GLU A 265 18.56 -12.08 -0.37
CA GLU A 265 17.58 -12.07 -1.48
C GLU A 265 17.23 -13.46 -2.03
N THR A 266 17.96 -14.50 -1.65
CA THR A 266 17.69 -15.87 -2.10
C THR A 266 16.85 -16.69 -1.13
N PHE A 267 16.61 -16.18 0.08
CA PHE A 267 15.84 -16.90 1.09
C PHE A 267 14.34 -16.68 0.88
N SER A 268 13.59 -17.76 1.06
CA SER A 268 12.13 -17.70 1.12
C SER A 268 11.64 -17.11 2.44
N MET A 269 10.34 -16.83 2.51
CA MET A 269 9.71 -16.35 3.75
C MET A 269 9.79 -17.40 4.86
N GLU A 270 9.62 -18.67 4.52
CA GLU A 270 9.71 -19.81 5.43
C GLU A 270 11.14 -19.97 5.99
N GLU A 271 12.16 -19.75 5.14
CA GLU A 271 13.55 -19.77 5.57
C GLU A 271 13.85 -18.65 6.57
N TYR A 272 13.35 -17.43 6.31
CA TYR A 272 13.41 -16.33 7.28
C TYR A 272 12.65 -16.67 8.57
N GLY A 273 11.51 -17.33 8.47
CA GLY A 273 10.73 -17.80 9.62
C GLY A 273 11.50 -18.77 10.51
N ARG A 274 12.10 -19.83 9.91
CA ARG A 274 12.92 -20.78 10.66
C ARG A 274 14.10 -20.12 11.37
N MET A 275 14.78 -19.18 10.70
CA MET A 275 15.88 -18.42 11.33
C MET A 275 15.39 -17.56 12.50
N ALA A 276 14.23 -16.93 12.38
CA ALA A 276 13.63 -16.11 13.43
C ALA A 276 13.27 -16.97 14.65
N ASP A 277 12.69 -18.14 14.44
CA ASP A 277 12.33 -19.08 15.51
C ASP A 277 13.57 -19.69 16.18
N GLY A 278 14.58 -20.05 15.39
CA GLY A 278 15.87 -20.49 15.93
C GLY A 278 16.53 -19.42 16.79
N TRP A 279 16.49 -18.16 16.36
CA TRP A 279 17.02 -17.05 17.15
C TRP A 279 16.21 -16.84 18.44
N TYR A 280 14.86 -16.86 18.34
CA TYR A 280 13.99 -16.75 19.50
C TYR A 280 14.31 -17.82 20.57
N GLU A 281 14.45 -19.07 20.16
CA GLU A 281 14.76 -20.17 21.07
C GLU A 281 16.11 -19.97 21.76
N LEU A 282 17.17 -19.62 21.02
CA LEU A 282 18.52 -19.42 21.56
C LEU A 282 18.65 -18.26 22.56
N ILE A 283 17.77 -17.29 22.54
CA ILE A 283 17.78 -16.18 23.51
C ILE A 283 16.86 -16.44 24.70
N HIS A 284 16.08 -17.53 24.69
CA HIS A 284 15.18 -17.92 25.78
C HIS A 284 15.54 -19.27 26.41
N GLU A 285 16.59 -19.95 25.92
CA GLU A 285 17.28 -21.07 26.57
C GLU A 285 18.23 -20.54 27.66
#